data_26ccace9ca720a9f3fed3851df3aa6e5
#
_entry.id   26ccace9ca720a9f3fed3851df3aa6e5
#
_cell.length_a   1.000
_cell.length_b   1.000
_cell.length_c   1.000
_cell.angle_alpha   90.00
_cell.angle_beta   90.00
_cell.angle_gamma   90.00
#
_symmetry.space_group_name_H-M   'P 1'
#
loop_
_entity.id
_entity.type
_entity.pdbx_description
1 polymer ?
#
loop_
_entity_poly.entity_id
_entity_poly.type
_entity_poly.pdbx_seq_one_letter_code
_entity_poly.pdbx_strand_id
1 'polypeptide(L)'
;MTAPACGLAAVDHVQLAAPPGSEDALRTFYADALGMTEIPKPPVLATRGGCWFAAGPVQLHLGIEEDFRPAKKAHPGLRVTGIEAYAARLESHGVAVTWDDDLPGHRRFYAHDPAGNRLEFLEPDA
;
A
#
# COMPACT_ATOMS: atom_id res chain seq x y z
N MET A 1 -29.45 9.89 17.14
CA MET A 1 -28.08 10.19 17.59
C MET A 1 -27.40 11.15 16.64
N THR A 2 -26.88 12.23 17.15
CA THR A 2 -26.15 13.20 16.33
C THR A 2 -24.66 12.85 16.30
N ALA A 3 -23.99 13.13 15.18
CA ALA A 3 -22.54 12.99 15.08
C ALA A 3 -21.85 13.97 16.04
N PRO A 4 -20.68 13.65 16.59
CA PRO A 4 -19.94 14.60 17.41
C PRO A 4 -19.59 15.87 16.62
N ALA A 5 -19.46 17.00 17.35
CA ALA A 5 -19.11 18.27 16.73
C ALA A 5 -17.71 18.26 16.12
N CYS A 6 -16.81 17.41 16.63
CA CYS A 6 -15.46 17.22 16.07
C CYS A 6 -15.00 15.78 16.33
N GLY A 7 -14.13 15.28 15.47
CA GLY A 7 -13.60 13.94 15.64
C GLY A 7 -12.93 13.46 14.35
N LEU A 8 -12.24 12.32 14.47
CA LEU A 8 -11.67 11.66 13.29
C LEU A 8 -12.81 11.07 12.46
N ALA A 9 -12.74 11.21 11.14
CA ALA A 9 -13.77 10.71 10.22
C ALA A 9 -13.32 9.42 9.52
N ALA A 10 -12.08 9.38 9.04
CA ALA A 10 -11.56 8.23 8.29
C ALA A 10 -10.06 8.40 8.10
N VAL A 11 -9.40 7.34 7.64
CA VAL A 11 -8.05 7.45 7.09
C VAL A 11 -8.19 7.95 5.64
N ASP A 12 -7.61 9.11 5.35
CA ASP A 12 -7.64 9.68 4.00
C ASP A 12 -6.66 8.97 3.09
N HIS A 13 -5.43 8.84 3.53
CA HIS A 13 -4.39 8.13 2.80
C HIS A 13 -3.33 7.63 3.78
N VAL A 14 -2.49 6.71 3.30
CA VAL A 14 -1.29 6.31 4.02
C VAL A 14 -0.10 6.71 3.16
N GLN A 15 0.86 7.42 3.74
CA GLN A 15 2.09 7.74 3.06
C GLN A 15 3.20 6.81 3.52
N LEU A 16 3.84 6.17 2.56
CA LEU A 16 5.07 5.41 2.75
C LEU A 16 6.22 6.21 2.16
N ALA A 17 7.43 5.80 2.46
CA ALA A 17 8.60 6.47 1.93
C ALA A 17 9.37 5.55 1.00
N ALA A 18 10.23 6.13 0.16
CA ALA A 18 11.07 5.40 -0.77
C ALA A 18 12.32 6.23 -1.07
N PRO A 19 13.42 5.58 -1.50
CA PRO A 19 14.64 6.32 -1.80
C PRO A 19 14.53 7.12 -3.09
N PRO A 20 15.38 8.15 -3.27
CA PRO A 20 15.42 8.89 -4.52
C PRO A 20 15.62 7.98 -5.72
N GLY A 21 14.93 8.28 -6.83
CA GLY A 21 15.07 7.55 -8.09
C GLY A 21 14.27 6.27 -8.17
N SER A 22 13.35 6.00 -7.23
CA SER A 22 12.60 4.75 -7.18
C SER A 22 11.24 4.80 -7.90
N GLU A 23 10.86 5.94 -8.48
CA GLU A 23 9.49 6.13 -8.99
C GLU A 23 9.07 5.09 -10.02
N ASP A 24 9.94 4.73 -10.96
CA ASP A 24 9.57 3.74 -11.98
C ASP A 24 9.31 2.36 -11.37
N ALA A 25 10.14 1.94 -10.42
CA ALA A 25 9.93 0.68 -9.72
C ALA A 25 8.63 0.71 -8.90
N LEU A 26 8.32 1.85 -8.28
CA LEU A 26 7.07 2.03 -7.54
C LEU A 26 5.85 1.92 -8.45
N ARG A 27 5.91 2.51 -9.65
CA ARG A 27 4.83 2.39 -10.63
C ARG A 27 4.61 0.94 -11.05
N THR A 28 5.68 0.22 -11.33
CA THR A 28 5.60 -1.20 -11.69
C THR A 28 4.93 -2.01 -10.58
N PHE A 29 5.25 -1.71 -9.33
CA PHE A 29 4.68 -2.43 -8.20
C PHE A 29 3.24 -2.01 -7.91
N TYR A 30 3.01 -0.72 -7.65
CA TYR A 30 1.69 -0.25 -7.18
C TYR A 30 0.65 -0.23 -8.29
N ALA A 31 1.02 0.18 -9.50
CA ALA A 31 0.08 0.22 -10.62
C ALA A 31 -0.06 -1.15 -11.29
N ASP A 32 1.04 -1.78 -11.68
CA ASP A 32 0.95 -3.01 -12.46
C ASP A 32 0.65 -4.22 -11.57
N ALA A 33 1.42 -4.45 -10.52
CA ALA A 33 1.22 -5.63 -9.67
C ALA A 33 -0.01 -5.48 -8.77
N LEU A 34 -0.14 -4.39 -8.01
CA LEU A 34 -1.27 -4.20 -7.11
C LEU A 34 -2.56 -3.80 -7.83
N GLY A 35 -2.48 -3.28 -9.04
CA GLY A 35 -3.67 -2.87 -9.79
C GLY A 35 -4.22 -1.51 -9.40
N MET A 36 -3.41 -0.67 -8.78
CA MET A 36 -3.83 0.70 -8.45
C MET A 36 -3.64 1.63 -9.65
N THR A 37 -4.27 2.78 -9.61
CA THR A 37 -4.12 3.82 -10.64
C THR A 37 -3.25 4.93 -10.06
N GLU A 38 -2.21 5.31 -10.79
CA GLU A 38 -1.44 6.48 -10.40
C GLU A 38 -2.28 7.74 -10.59
N ILE A 39 -2.33 8.60 -9.56
CA ILE A 39 -3.08 9.85 -9.61
C ILE A 39 -2.08 11.02 -9.56
N PRO A 40 -2.43 12.16 -10.21
CA PRO A 40 -1.50 13.28 -10.26
C PRO A 40 -1.34 13.94 -8.90
N LYS A 41 -0.12 14.38 -8.62
CA LYS A 41 0.17 15.21 -7.46
C LYS A 41 -0.08 16.67 -7.79
N PRO A 42 -0.56 17.47 -6.82
CA PRO A 42 -0.64 18.91 -7.04
C PRO A 42 0.72 19.48 -7.47
N PRO A 43 0.76 20.49 -8.37
CA PRO A 43 2.03 21.00 -8.89
C PRO A 43 3.04 21.41 -7.81
N VAL A 44 2.57 21.99 -6.71
CA VAL A 44 3.45 22.41 -5.62
C VAL A 44 4.13 21.22 -4.93
N LEU A 45 3.52 20.03 -4.95
CA LEU A 45 4.08 18.82 -4.36
C LEU A 45 4.82 17.96 -5.38
N ALA A 46 4.54 18.14 -6.68
CA ALA A 46 5.14 17.32 -7.73
C ALA A 46 6.66 17.45 -7.76
N THR A 47 7.20 18.63 -7.40
CA THR A 47 8.63 18.86 -7.38
C THR A 47 9.38 18.09 -6.30
N ARG A 48 8.66 17.53 -5.32
CA ARG A 48 9.27 16.75 -4.23
C ARG A 48 9.55 15.30 -4.62
N GLY A 49 9.14 14.88 -5.82
CA GLY A 49 9.25 13.50 -6.26
C GLY A 49 8.19 12.60 -5.63
N GLY A 50 8.28 11.30 -5.92
CA GLY A 50 7.32 10.32 -5.41
C GLY A 50 6.11 10.17 -6.31
N CYS A 51 5.19 9.30 -5.89
CA CYS A 51 4.01 8.94 -6.67
C CYS A 51 2.82 8.73 -5.73
N TRP A 52 1.62 9.04 -6.22
CA TRP A 52 0.37 8.78 -5.53
C TRP A 52 -0.44 7.75 -6.30
N PHE A 53 -1.02 6.78 -5.58
CA PHE A 53 -1.81 5.71 -6.18
C PHE A 53 -3.15 5.59 -5.48
N ALA A 54 -4.20 5.23 -6.24
CA ALA A 54 -5.54 5.03 -5.72
C ALA A 54 -6.18 3.77 -6.29
N ALA A 55 -7.00 3.11 -5.46
CA ALA A 55 -7.85 2.00 -5.87
C ALA A 55 -9.13 2.06 -5.02
N GLY A 56 -10.23 2.53 -5.62
CA GLY A 56 -11.45 2.79 -4.85
C GLY A 56 -11.18 3.76 -3.70
N PRO A 57 -11.54 3.41 -2.46
CA PRO A 57 -11.29 4.28 -1.30
C PRO A 57 -9.86 4.21 -0.78
N VAL A 58 -9.02 3.33 -1.32
CA VAL A 58 -7.65 3.14 -0.85
C VAL A 58 -6.73 4.12 -1.57
N GLN A 59 -5.95 4.91 -0.81
CA GLN A 59 -4.91 5.75 -1.37
C GLN A 59 -3.59 5.49 -0.66
N LEU A 60 -2.56 5.23 -1.44
CA LEU A 60 -1.19 5.07 -0.95
C LEU A 60 -0.31 6.10 -1.65
N HIS A 61 0.36 6.92 -0.85
CA HIS A 61 1.28 7.94 -1.33
C HIS A 61 2.71 7.48 -1.03
N LEU A 62 3.59 7.62 -1.99
CA LEU A 62 5.01 7.29 -1.83
C LEU A 62 5.79 8.58 -1.87
N GLY A 63 6.40 8.94 -0.73
CA GLY A 63 7.23 10.14 -0.60
C GLY A 63 8.70 9.80 -0.66
N ILE A 64 9.49 10.64 -1.34
CA ILE A 64 10.93 10.43 -1.44
C ILE A 64 11.60 10.91 -0.16
N GLU A 65 12.47 10.07 0.38
CA GLU A 65 13.19 10.35 1.63
C GLU A 65 14.67 10.04 1.44
N GLU A 66 15.51 11.06 1.68
CA GLU A 66 16.94 10.83 1.74
C GLU A 66 17.27 9.94 2.94
N ASP A 67 18.33 9.16 2.83
CA ASP A 67 18.72 8.20 3.87
C ASP A 67 17.58 7.23 4.25
N PHE A 68 16.76 6.86 3.27
CA PHE A 68 15.61 6.00 3.49
C PHE A 68 16.00 4.65 4.07
N ARG A 69 15.23 4.21 5.08
CA ARG A 69 15.28 2.85 5.62
C ARG A 69 13.86 2.35 5.82
N PRO A 70 13.50 1.19 5.25
CA PRO A 70 12.15 0.66 5.45
C PRO A 70 11.91 0.28 6.90
N ALA A 71 10.70 0.54 7.38
CA ALA A 71 10.29 0.08 8.70
C ALA A 71 10.18 -1.45 8.70
N LYS A 72 10.71 -2.09 9.72
CA LYS A 72 10.66 -3.55 9.83
C LYS A 72 9.34 -4.04 10.43
N LYS A 73 8.70 -3.21 11.23
CA LYS A 73 7.47 -3.57 11.94
C LYS A 73 6.26 -2.80 11.42
N ALA A 74 6.36 -1.49 11.31
CA ALA A 74 5.23 -0.66 10.87
C ALA A 74 4.85 -0.97 9.43
N HIS A 75 3.54 -1.12 9.17
CA HIS A 75 3.04 -1.44 7.85
C HIS A 75 1.54 -1.12 7.77
N PRO A 76 1.02 -0.79 6.60
CA PRO A 76 -0.42 -0.67 6.41
C PRO A 76 -1.07 -2.05 6.27
N GLY A 77 -2.29 -2.20 6.79
CA GLY A 77 -3.12 -3.36 6.55
C GLY A 77 -4.16 -3.01 5.49
N LEU A 78 -4.16 -3.74 4.38
CA LEU A 78 -4.99 -3.47 3.23
C LEU A 78 -5.99 -4.61 3.05
N ARG A 79 -7.28 -4.31 3.15
CA ARG A 79 -8.30 -5.32 2.91
C ARG A 79 -8.44 -5.57 1.41
N VAL A 80 -8.47 -6.85 1.03
CA VAL A 80 -8.66 -7.26 -0.36
C VAL A 80 -9.88 -8.15 -0.49
N THR A 81 -10.37 -8.29 -1.71
CA THR A 81 -11.43 -9.21 -2.07
C THR A 81 -10.82 -10.32 -2.91
N GLY A 82 -11.12 -11.60 -2.59
CA GLY A 82 -10.56 -12.73 -3.32
C GLY A 82 -9.06 -12.88 -3.07
N ILE A 83 -8.67 -13.05 -1.82
CA ILE A 83 -7.26 -12.95 -1.40
C ILE A 83 -6.37 -13.99 -2.07
N GLU A 84 -6.86 -15.23 -2.32
CA GLU A 84 -6.06 -16.24 -3.02
C GLU A 84 -5.74 -15.81 -4.45
N ALA A 85 -6.73 -15.30 -5.17
CA ALA A 85 -6.52 -14.80 -6.53
C ALA A 85 -5.60 -13.59 -6.54
N TYR A 86 -5.72 -12.74 -5.51
CA TYR A 86 -4.86 -11.56 -5.41
C TYR A 86 -3.40 -11.95 -5.15
N ALA A 87 -3.17 -12.92 -4.27
CA ALA A 87 -1.82 -13.45 -4.05
C ALA A 87 -1.23 -14.03 -5.34
N ALA A 88 -2.03 -14.79 -6.09
CA ALA A 88 -1.59 -15.35 -7.37
C ALA A 88 -1.24 -14.24 -8.38
N ARG A 89 -2.01 -13.17 -8.39
CA ARG A 89 -1.72 -12.00 -9.23
C ARG A 89 -0.37 -11.38 -8.87
N LEU A 90 -0.10 -11.17 -7.59
CA LEU A 90 1.19 -10.62 -7.16
C LEU A 90 2.33 -11.55 -7.55
N GLU A 91 2.17 -12.85 -7.34
CA GLU A 91 3.20 -13.82 -7.71
C GLU A 91 3.46 -13.83 -9.22
N SER A 92 2.42 -13.65 -10.03
CA SER A 92 2.58 -13.57 -11.49
C SER A 92 3.38 -12.34 -11.93
N HIS A 93 3.47 -11.33 -11.08
CA HIS A 93 4.29 -10.13 -11.29
C HIS A 93 5.65 -10.22 -10.59
N GLY A 94 6.03 -11.42 -10.12
CA GLY A 94 7.31 -11.63 -9.48
C GLY A 94 7.38 -11.16 -8.03
N VAL A 95 6.24 -10.88 -7.40
CA VAL A 95 6.19 -10.42 -6.00
C VAL A 95 6.04 -11.64 -5.10
N ALA A 96 6.99 -11.83 -4.17
CA ALA A 96 6.91 -12.91 -3.19
C ALA A 96 5.80 -12.60 -2.17
N VAL A 97 5.00 -13.62 -1.84
CA VAL A 97 3.97 -13.51 -0.81
C VAL A 97 4.30 -14.47 0.33
N THR A 98 4.04 -14.04 1.57
CA THR A 98 4.24 -14.85 2.76
C THR A 98 2.92 -14.95 3.51
N TRP A 99 2.29 -16.11 3.44
CA TRP A 99 1.04 -16.36 4.17
C TRP A 99 1.30 -16.46 5.68
N ASP A 100 0.32 -16.00 6.46
CA ASP A 100 0.40 -15.97 7.91
C ASP A 100 -0.95 -16.36 8.51
N ASP A 101 -0.97 -17.35 9.40
CA ASP A 101 -2.18 -17.90 9.99
C ASP A 101 -2.45 -17.39 11.41
N ASP A 102 -1.68 -16.41 11.89
CA ASP A 102 -1.74 -16.00 13.29
C ASP A 102 -2.85 -14.99 13.61
N LEU A 103 -3.59 -14.50 12.59
CA LEU A 103 -4.70 -13.58 12.81
C LEU A 103 -6.03 -14.33 12.78
N PRO A 104 -6.67 -14.56 13.96
CA PRO A 104 -7.96 -15.28 13.97
C PRO A 104 -9.03 -14.57 13.14
N GLY A 105 -9.84 -15.34 12.43
CA GLY A 105 -10.95 -14.81 11.67
C GLY A 105 -10.60 -14.18 10.34
N HIS A 106 -9.34 -14.28 9.93
CA HIS A 106 -8.86 -13.67 8.69
C HIS A 106 -7.90 -14.59 7.95
N ARG A 107 -7.90 -14.44 6.62
CA ARG A 107 -6.80 -14.87 5.77
C ARG A 107 -5.92 -13.68 5.52
N ARG A 108 -4.61 -13.83 5.62
CA ARG A 108 -3.70 -12.71 5.35
C ARG A 108 -2.35 -13.18 4.82
N PHE A 109 -1.71 -12.31 4.05
CA PHE A 109 -0.31 -12.50 3.65
C PHE A 109 0.42 -11.17 3.69
N TYR A 110 1.73 -11.25 3.72
CA TYR A 110 2.62 -10.09 3.65
C TYR A 110 3.38 -10.09 2.33
N ALA A 111 3.68 -8.91 1.85
CA ALA A 111 4.58 -8.69 0.73
C ALA A 111 5.37 -7.42 1.00
N HIS A 112 6.44 -7.21 0.23
CA HIS A 112 7.26 -6.01 0.33
C HIS A 112 7.25 -5.29 -1.01
N ASP A 113 7.22 -3.95 -0.95
CA ASP A 113 7.35 -3.16 -2.16
C ASP A 113 8.83 -3.09 -2.59
N PRO A 114 9.15 -2.48 -3.75
CA PRO A 114 10.54 -2.43 -4.22
C PRO A 114 11.50 -1.68 -3.30
N ALA A 115 10.99 -0.82 -2.43
CA ALA A 115 11.81 -0.10 -1.45
C ALA A 115 12.00 -0.90 -0.16
N GLY A 116 11.31 -2.03 -0.01
CA GLY A 116 11.36 -2.84 1.20
C GLY A 116 10.28 -2.51 2.21
N ASN A 117 9.32 -1.65 1.88
CA ASN A 117 8.19 -1.39 2.78
C ASN A 117 7.33 -2.63 2.91
N ARG A 118 6.98 -2.98 4.15
CA ARG A 118 6.13 -4.12 4.44
C ARG A 118 4.67 -3.77 4.21
N LEU A 119 3.94 -4.66 3.55
CA LEU A 119 2.50 -4.51 3.32
C LEU A 119 1.79 -5.77 3.80
N GLU A 120 0.65 -5.59 4.45
CA GLU A 120 -0.22 -6.68 4.85
C GLU A 120 -1.48 -6.64 3.99
N PHE A 121 -1.89 -7.80 3.48
CA PHE A 121 -3.14 -7.95 2.73
C PHE A 121 -4.00 -8.96 3.48
N LEU A 122 -5.27 -8.60 3.73
CA LEU A 122 -6.12 -9.44 4.56
C LEU A 122 -7.57 -9.42 4.09
N GLU A 123 -8.26 -10.53 4.39
CA GLU A 123 -9.68 -10.68 4.08
C GLU A 123 -10.33 -11.46 5.22
N PRO A 124 -11.48 -10.99 5.75
CA PRO A 124 -12.20 -11.75 6.78
C PRO A 124 -12.62 -13.12 6.25
N ASP A 125 -12.63 -14.12 7.12
CA ASP A 125 -13.18 -15.44 6.80
C ASP A 125 -14.68 -15.30 6.47
N ALA A 126 -15.16 -16.19 5.61
CA ALA A 126 -16.56 -16.19 5.19
C ALA A 126 -17.49 -16.60 6.35
#